data_e47fe683082bf24c61cb173b551b115a
#
_entry.id   e47fe683082bf24c61cb173b551b115a
#
_cell.length_a   1.000
_cell.length_b   1.000
_cell.length_c   1.000
_cell.angle_alpha   90.00
_cell.angle_beta   90.00
_cell.angle_gamma   90.00
#
_symmetry.space_group_name_H-M   'P 1'
#
loop_
_entity.id
_entity.type
_entity.pdbx_description
1 polymer ?
#
loop_
_entity_poly.entity_id
_entity_poly.type
_entity_poly.pdbx_seq_one_letter_code
_entity_poly.pdbx_strand_id
1 'polypeptide(L)'
;MTPFADLPAPPYYAVVFSSRRRDGDDGYAAAADRMVELAREQPGFLGVESTRGADGFGITVSYWESEEAIRAWRLHVEHAATREQGRARWYAHFEIRIAKVERAYGWDMAGGHRRE
;
A
#
# COMPACT_ATOMS: atom_id res chain seq x y z
N MET A 1 2.06 -17.60 -7.65
CA MET A 1 2.24 -16.19 -7.27
C MET A 1 1.99 -16.01 -5.79
N THR A 2 2.81 -15.25 -5.13
CA THR A 2 2.69 -15.02 -3.70
C THR A 2 2.13 -13.62 -3.42
N PRO A 3 1.30 -13.47 -2.37
CA PRO A 3 0.85 -12.14 -1.96
C PRO A 3 1.93 -11.35 -1.21
N PHE A 4 3.03 -11.98 -0.83
CA PHE A 4 4.11 -11.29 -0.13
C PHE A 4 4.92 -10.43 -1.07
N ALA A 5 5.23 -9.21 -0.62
CA ALA A 5 6.13 -8.35 -1.37
C ALA A 5 7.55 -8.90 -1.29
N ASP A 6 8.28 -8.78 -2.39
CA ASP A 6 9.68 -9.19 -2.45
C ASP A 6 10.52 -7.94 -2.20
N LEU A 7 11.06 -7.82 -0.99
CA LEU A 7 11.66 -6.58 -0.52
C LEU A 7 13.17 -6.73 -0.33
N PRO A 8 13.92 -5.63 -0.48
CA PRO A 8 15.35 -5.66 -0.19
C PRO A 8 15.62 -5.72 1.31
N ALA A 9 16.87 -5.79 1.69
CA ALA A 9 17.25 -5.70 3.09
C ALA A 9 16.88 -4.33 3.64
N PRO A 10 16.41 -4.26 4.91
CA PRO A 10 16.13 -2.95 5.52
C PRO A 10 17.42 -2.14 5.72
N PRO A 11 17.32 -0.83 5.95
CA PRO A 11 16.08 -0.13 6.29
C PRO A 11 15.27 0.27 5.05
N TYR A 12 13.97 0.35 5.22
CA TYR A 12 13.07 0.94 4.25
C TYR A 12 11.86 1.47 5.02
N TYR A 13 10.87 1.99 4.30
CA TYR A 13 9.72 2.64 4.92
C TYR A 13 8.43 1.98 4.49
N ALA A 14 7.47 1.95 5.39
CA ALA A 14 6.15 1.38 5.14
C ALA A 14 5.08 2.45 5.32
N VAL A 15 4.13 2.47 4.40
CA VAL A 15 2.91 3.24 4.55
C VAL A 15 1.79 2.24 4.82
N VAL A 16 1.22 2.31 6.01
CA VAL A 16 0.12 1.43 6.40
C VAL A 16 -1.18 2.20 6.21
N PHE A 17 -1.99 1.74 5.28
CA PHE A 17 -3.27 2.36 4.95
C PHE A 17 -4.37 1.41 5.41
N SER A 18 -5.04 1.79 6.51
CA SER A 18 -6.16 1.02 7.05
C SER A 18 -7.44 1.74 6.69
N SER A 19 -8.40 1.04 6.13
CA SER A 19 -9.60 1.71 5.62
C SER A 19 -10.84 0.84 5.73
N ARG A 20 -11.99 1.51 5.81
CA ARG A 20 -13.29 0.86 5.71
C ARG A 20 -14.00 1.43 4.50
N ARG A 21 -14.44 0.56 3.60
CA ARG A 21 -15.14 0.96 2.40
C ARG A 21 -16.59 1.33 2.70
N ARG A 22 -17.11 2.24 1.87
CA ARG A 22 -18.54 2.48 1.80
C ARG A 22 -19.18 1.36 1.00
N ASP A 23 -20.49 1.21 1.12
CA ASP A 23 -21.23 0.22 0.36
C ASP A 23 -21.19 0.53 -1.13
N GLY A 24 -21.21 -0.52 -1.95
CA GLY A 24 -21.19 -0.40 -3.39
C GLY A 24 -19.78 -0.27 -3.95
N ASP A 25 -19.64 -0.55 -5.23
CA ASP A 25 -18.31 -0.50 -5.86
C ASP A 25 -17.95 0.89 -6.36
N ASP A 26 -18.85 1.56 -7.04
CA ASP A 26 -18.64 2.91 -7.61
C ASP A 26 -17.30 3.04 -8.35
N GLY A 27 -16.87 1.96 -9.02
CA GLY A 27 -15.61 1.97 -9.74
C GLY A 27 -14.39 1.76 -8.86
N TYR A 28 -14.58 1.34 -7.61
CA TYR A 28 -13.47 1.20 -6.67
C TYR A 28 -12.43 0.19 -7.14
N ALA A 29 -12.86 -0.98 -7.58
CA ALA A 29 -11.92 -2.04 -7.95
C ALA A 29 -10.98 -1.57 -9.06
N ALA A 30 -11.53 -0.93 -10.08
CA ALA A 30 -10.73 -0.42 -11.19
C ALA A 30 -9.79 0.69 -10.73
N ALA A 31 -10.27 1.57 -9.88
CA ALA A 31 -9.45 2.66 -9.36
C ALA A 31 -8.33 2.16 -8.46
N ALA A 32 -8.61 1.15 -7.63
CA ALA A 32 -7.60 0.57 -6.76
C ALA A 32 -6.50 -0.11 -7.57
N ASP A 33 -6.87 -0.84 -8.61
CA ASP A 33 -5.89 -1.48 -9.49
C ASP A 33 -5.01 -0.43 -10.17
N ARG A 34 -5.62 0.64 -10.65
CA ARG A 34 -4.89 1.72 -11.30
C ARG A 34 -3.92 2.41 -10.34
N MET A 35 -4.33 2.59 -9.09
CA MET A 35 -3.45 3.18 -8.07
C MET A 35 -2.20 2.33 -7.85
N VAL A 36 -2.36 1.01 -7.80
CA VAL A 36 -1.21 0.12 -7.64
C VAL A 36 -0.29 0.22 -8.85
N GLU A 37 -0.85 0.26 -10.06
CA GLU A 37 -0.05 0.41 -11.27
C GLU A 37 0.75 1.71 -11.25
N LEU A 38 0.11 2.81 -10.85
CA LEU A 38 0.78 4.10 -10.77
C LEU A 38 1.87 4.11 -9.72
N ALA A 39 1.62 3.47 -8.57
CA ALA A 39 2.61 3.37 -7.51
C ALA A 39 3.86 2.62 -7.99
N ARG A 40 3.67 1.54 -8.73
CA ARG A 40 4.79 0.73 -9.22
C ARG A 40 5.73 1.53 -10.12
N GLU A 41 5.24 2.58 -10.75
CA GLU A 41 6.05 3.42 -11.63
C GLU A 41 6.78 4.53 -10.89
N GLN A 42 6.51 4.72 -9.59
CA GLN A 42 7.12 5.80 -8.84
C GLN A 42 8.54 5.46 -8.41
N PRO A 43 9.45 6.43 -8.48
CA PRO A 43 10.80 6.21 -7.94
C PRO A 43 10.73 5.86 -6.47
N GLY A 44 11.49 4.85 -6.08
CA GLY A 44 11.56 4.42 -4.69
C GLY A 44 10.49 3.46 -4.23
N PHE A 45 9.56 3.10 -5.09
CA PHE A 45 8.57 2.07 -4.76
C PHE A 45 9.25 0.71 -4.66
N LEU A 46 8.96 -0.03 -3.58
CA LEU A 46 9.58 -1.34 -3.36
C LEU A 46 8.59 -2.49 -3.45
N GLY A 47 7.35 -2.28 -3.02
CA GLY A 47 6.37 -3.35 -3.06
C GLY A 47 5.09 -3.00 -2.33
N VAL A 48 4.11 -3.90 -2.39
CA VAL A 48 2.81 -3.67 -1.78
C VAL A 48 2.20 -5.00 -1.35
N GLU A 49 1.51 -4.96 -0.22
CA GLU A 49 0.71 -6.07 0.28
C GLU A 49 -0.64 -5.52 0.68
N SER A 50 -1.72 -6.22 0.33
CA SER A 50 -3.05 -5.69 0.58
C SER A 50 -4.04 -6.80 0.80
N THR A 51 -4.98 -6.56 1.72
CA THR A 51 -6.08 -7.48 1.95
C THR A 51 -7.31 -6.69 2.41
N ARG A 52 -8.49 -7.20 2.11
CA ARG A 52 -9.73 -6.57 2.54
C ARG A 52 -10.75 -7.66 2.86
N GLY A 53 -11.37 -7.53 4.01
CA GLY A 53 -12.37 -8.48 4.45
C GLY A 53 -13.74 -8.19 3.86
N ALA A 54 -14.64 -9.15 4.03
CA ALA A 54 -16.00 -9.05 3.52
C ALA A 54 -16.78 -7.90 4.18
N ASP A 55 -16.36 -7.48 5.37
CA ASP A 55 -16.99 -6.37 6.08
C ASP A 55 -16.54 -5.00 5.59
N GLY A 56 -15.66 -4.97 4.58
CA GLY A 56 -15.17 -3.73 3.99
C GLY A 56 -13.92 -3.16 4.64
N PHE A 57 -13.49 -3.70 5.77
CA PHE A 57 -12.24 -3.26 6.41
C PHE A 57 -11.05 -3.90 5.70
N GLY A 58 -10.05 -3.09 5.38
CA GLY A 58 -8.86 -3.59 4.72
C GLY A 58 -7.61 -2.85 5.12
N ILE A 59 -6.48 -3.48 4.84
CA ILE A 59 -5.18 -2.90 5.11
C ILE A 59 -4.30 -3.07 3.86
N THR A 60 -3.71 -1.97 3.42
CA THR A 60 -2.72 -1.98 2.36
C THR A 60 -1.42 -1.44 2.93
N VAL A 61 -0.34 -2.17 2.75
CA VAL A 61 0.98 -1.70 3.15
C VAL A 61 1.81 -1.54 1.90
N SER A 62 2.27 -0.32 1.64
CA SER A 62 3.21 -0.08 0.55
C SER A 62 4.58 0.21 1.14
N TYR A 63 5.62 -0.22 0.43
CA TYR A 63 6.99 -0.13 0.91
C TYR A 63 7.80 0.76 -0.03
N TRP A 64 8.64 1.59 0.57
CA TRP A 64 9.34 2.66 -0.15
C TRP A 64 10.76 2.79 0.38
N GLU A 65 11.68 3.21 -0.48
CA GLU A 65 13.07 3.31 -0.08
C GLU A 65 13.37 4.56 0.76
N SER A 66 12.49 5.57 0.74
CA SER A 66 12.73 6.80 1.49
C SER A 66 11.43 7.52 1.82
N GLU A 67 11.48 8.43 2.80
CA GLU A 67 10.34 9.28 3.08
C GLU A 67 10.08 10.27 1.95
N GLU A 68 11.12 10.66 1.24
CA GLU A 68 10.98 11.56 0.09
C GLU A 68 10.15 10.90 -1.01
N ALA A 69 10.37 9.61 -1.25
CA ALA A 69 9.58 8.86 -2.23
C ALA A 69 8.11 8.79 -1.81
N ILE A 70 7.86 8.60 -0.51
CA ILE A 70 6.50 8.59 0.02
C ILE A 70 5.84 9.94 -0.18
N ARG A 71 6.54 11.02 0.09
CA ARG A 71 6.01 12.37 -0.05
C ARG A 71 5.65 12.67 -1.49
N ALA A 72 6.51 12.29 -2.42
CA ALA A 72 6.25 12.49 -3.84
C ALA A 72 5.02 11.70 -4.29
N TRP A 73 4.90 10.45 -3.82
CA TRP A 73 3.75 9.62 -4.12
C TRP A 73 2.46 10.23 -3.56
N ARG A 74 2.50 10.72 -2.33
CA ARG A 74 1.33 11.34 -1.71
C ARG A 74 0.85 12.53 -2.51
N LEU A 75 1.75 13.38 -2.96
CA LEU A 75 1.39 14.53 -3.79
C LEU A 75 0.75 14.09 -5.10
N HIS A 76 1.30 13.05 -5.71
CA HIS A 76 0.76 12.50 -6.94
C HIS A 76 -0.67 11.98 -6.74
N VAL A 77 -0.90 11.25 -5.66
CA VAL A 77 -2.21 10.68 -5.34
C VAL A 77 -3.24 11.80 -5.08
N GLU A 78 -2.86 12.81 -4.31
CA GLU A 78 -3.75 13.93 -4.02
C GLU A 78 -4.15 14.67 -5.29
N HIS A 79 -3.19 14.85 -6.19
CA HIS A 79 -3.46 15.51 -7.47
C HIS A 79 -4.46 14.70 -8.31
N ALA A 80 -4.24 13.40 -8.39
CA ALA A 80 -5.13 12.51 -9.13
C ALA A 80 -6.52 12.49 -8.51
N ALA A 81 -6.61 12.44 -7.18
CA ALA A 81 -7.88 12.43 -6.47
C ALA A 81 -8.67 13.70 -6.72
N THR A 82 -7.99 14.85 -6.76
CA THR A 82 -8.64 16.12 -7.06
C THR A 82 -9.26 16.09 -8.44
N ARG A 83 -8.55 15.58 -9.43
CA ARG A 83 -9.07 15.53 -10.79
C ARG A 83 -10.26 14.58 -10.92
N GLU A 84 -10.26 13.50 -10.17
CA GLU A 84 -11.27 12.46 -10.31
C GLU A 84 -12.41 12.59 -9.31
N GLN A 85 -12.35 13.53 -8.40
CA GLN A 85 -13.35 13.77 -7.36
C GLN A 85 -13.66 12.54 -6.52
N GLY A 86 -12.68 11.64 -6.38
CA GLY A 86 -13.08 10.27 -6.14
C GLY A 86 -12.96 9.72 -4.74
N ARG A 87 -11.95 10.11 -3.96
CA ARG A 87 -11.60 9.30 -2.80
C ARG A 87 -12.69 9.23 -1.74
N ALA A 88 -13.35 10.34 -1.46
CA ALA A 88 -14.41 10.40 -0.46
C ALA A 88 -15.60 9.50 -0.79
N ARG A 89 -15.75 9.11 -2.05
CA ARG A 89 -16.87 8.29 -2.49
C ARG A 89 -16.71 6.83 -2.07
N TRP A 90 -15.49 6.39 -1.84
CA TRP A 90 -15.20 4.97 -1.62
C TRP A 90 -15.02 4.58 -0.17
N TYR A 91 -14.56 5.51 0.67
CA TYR A 91 -14.21 5.18 2.04
C TYR A 91 -15.09 5.88 3.04
N ALA A 92 -15.58 5.11 4.03
CA ALA A 92 -16.23 5.67 5.19
C ALA A 92 -15.21 6.25 6.15
N HIS A 93 -14.02 5.63 6.19
CA HIS A 93 -12.96 6.04 7.11
C HIS A 93 -11.63 5.45 6.66
N PHE A 94 -10.54 6.19 6.84
CA PHE A 94 -9.22 5.62 6.67
C PHE A 94 -8.21 6.30 7.58
N GLU A 95 -7.15 5.56 7.88
CA GLU A 95 -6.01 6.05 8.65
C GLU A 95 -4.74 5.68 7.90
N ILE A 96 -3.77 6.57 7.91
CA ILE A 96 -2.48 6.32 7.28
C ILE A 96 -1.38 6.48 8.34
N ARG A 97 -0.49 5.49 8.39
CA ARG A 97 0.66 5.54 9.29
C ARG A 97 1.91 5.26 8.48
N ILE A 98 2.96 6.01 8.77
CA ILE A 98 4.25 5.85 8.10
C ILE A 98 5.24 5.38 9.15
N ALA A 99 5.96 4.31 8.85
CA ALA A 99 6.89 3.72 9.78
C ALA A 99 8.19 3.36 9.07
N LYS A 100 9.29 3.45 9.80
CA LYS A 100 10.58 2.97 9.31
C LYS A 100 10.74 1.52 9.71
N VAL A 101 11.05 0.66 8.75
CA VAL A 101 11.33 -0.74 9.01
C VAL A 101 12.84 -0.89 9.14
N GLU A 102 13.29 -1.15 10.34
CA GLU A 102 14.72 -1.22 10.63
C GLU A 102 15.24 -2.66 10.58
N ARG A 103 14.37 -3.63 10.85
CA ARG A 103 14.72 -5.05 10.84
C ARG A 103 13.57 -5.85 10.23
N ALA A 104 13.91 -6.91 9.52
CA ALA A 104 12.92 -7.79 8.93
C ALA A 104 13.50 -9.20 8.83
N TYR A 105 12.67 -10.18 9.09
CA TYR A 105 13.05 -11.58 8.91
C TYR A 105 11.79 -12.38 8.59
N GLY A 106 11.98 -13.56 8.05
CA GLY A 106 10.86 -14.40 7.69
C GLY A 106 11.15 -15.87 7.90
N TRP A 107 10.12 -16.66 7.84
CA TRP A 107 10.20 -18.11 7.92
C TRP A 107 9.26 -18.71 6.90
N ASP A 108 9.72 -19.76 6.24
CA ASP A 108 8.91 -20.48 5.27
C ASP A 108 8.98 -21.95 5.58
N MET A 109 7.84 -22.62 5.59
CA MET A 109 7.77 -24.04 5.93
C MET A 109 8.63 -24.88 5.00
N ALA A 110 8.73 -24.50 3.74
CA ALA A 110 9.54 -25.23 2.77
C ALA A 110 11.01 -24.85 2.83
N GLY A 111 11.33 -23.58 3.08
CA GLY A 111 12.70 -23.07 3.02
C GLY A 111 13.31 -22.70 4.36
N GLY A 112 12.53 -22.74 5.43
CA GLY A 112 13.02 -22.41 6.76
C GLY A 112 13.14 -20.91 7.00
N HIS A 113 13.92 -20.53 8.00
CA HIS A 113 14.09 -19.15 8.43
C HIS A 113 14.91 -18.34 7.43
N ARG A 114 14.44 -17.19 7.09
CA ARG A 114 15.20 -16.23 6.27
C ARG A 114 15.77 -15.18 7.19
N ARG A 115 17.00 -14.78 6.92
CA ARG A 115 17.70 -13.83 7.78
C ARG A 115 17.04 -12.44 7.75
N GLU A 116 17.33 -11.72 8.80
CA GLU A 116 16.88 -10.34 8.94
C GLU A 116 17.50 -9.42 7.90
#